data_82f936956516c946dade3cf733c9f618
#
_entry.id   82f936956516c946dade3cf733c9f618
#
_cell.length_a   1.000
_cell.length_b   1.000
_cell.length_c   1.000
_cell.angle_alpha   90.00
_cell.angle_beta   90.00
_cell.angle_gamma   90.00
#
_symmetry.space_group_name_H-M   'P 1'
#
loop_
_entity.id
_entity.type
_entity.pdbx_description
1 polymer ?
#
loop_
_entity_poly.entity_id
_entity_poly.type
_entity_poly.pdbx_seq_one_letter_code
_entity_poly.pdbx_strand_id
1 'polypeptide(L)'
;MRDQEKSRQHLIRELLELREEAGRLKSRHRIVEEALQKSEQQLQQAQKMEALGTLVAGVAHEINNPINLIMYNLPLIRKIWSDFLPVLMGQKKKFPDKKFGGFTYEFLEDNLPQLIADMDLAANRVAKIVSDLKNFSKQSNVAEKTAIQMNTAIKNALRLAQTTLRKSGVQIELELSDDLPLMQGNLQSIEQIILNIVINAIQAIDHEKGFIRICSGFQKRNGRIVVTISDNGRGISAAVADKLFLPFVTDKQEEGGTGLGLSVTYGLVQAHGGDIFFETRREKGTTFTISMPTLIKREAAKILIVDDNRTIREMLIGALTADQRKSYLIEEASNGIEASIKLGTYRPDLLILDLFMPEMDGLEVCRIIKNEPELSDVKVIITTGYPDRAKLDEMARLGFTNVIFKPFNLPELVKNVERILATG
;
A
#
# COMPACT_ATOMS: atom_id res chain seq x y z
N MET A 1 3.75 46.58 -48.10
CA MET A 1 2.70 45.56 -47.81
C MET A 1 3.28 44.18 -47.48
N ARG A 2 4.12 43.56 -48.33
CA ARG A 2 4.72 42.19 -48.05
C ARG A 2 5.54 42.12 -46.76
N ASP A 3 6.29 43.14 -46.38
CA ASP A 3 7.13 43.10 -45.17
C ASP A 3 6.32 43.27 -43.86
N GLN A 4 5.22 44.02 -43.89
CA GLN A 4 4.32 44.14 -42.76
C GLN A 4 3.51 42.84 -42.51
N GLU A 5 3.20 42.11 -43.55
CA GLU A 5 2.51 40.82 -43.48
C GLU A 5 3.41 39.71 -42.92
N LYS A 6 4.70 39.67 -43.32
CA LYS A 6 5.71 38.80 -42.75
C LYS A 6 5.94 39.10 -41.25
N SER A 7 6.01 40.36 -40.86
CA SER A 7 6.18 40.78 -39.45
C SER A 7 4.95 40.38 -38.60
N ARG A 8 3.73 40.50 -39.15
CA ARG A 8 2.50 40.06 -38.48
C ARG A 8 2.42 38.56 -38.30
N GLN A 9 2.83 37.78 -39.30
CA GLN A 9 2.87 36.33 -39.21
C GLN A 9 3.93 35.84 -38.19
N HIS A 10 5.05 36.54 -38.09
CA HIS A 10 6.07 36.25 -37.07
C HIS A 10 5.55 36.48 -35.65
N LEU A 11 4.91 37.64 -35.41
CA LEU A 11 4.29 37.95 -34.10
C LEU A 11 3.16 37.00 -33.72
N ILE A 12 2.36 36.53 -34.68
CA ILE A 12 1.32 35.54 -34.42
C ILE A 12 1.93 34.21 -34.01
N ARG A 13 3.01 33.78 -34.66
CA ARG A 13 3.72 32.55 -34.31
C ARG A 13 4.33 32.64 -32.89
N GLU A 14 4.98 33.73 -32.56
CA GLU A 14 5.55 33.99 -31.25
C GLU A 14 4.49 34.03 -30.14
N LEU A 15 3.33 34.66 -30.42
CA LEU A 15 2.18 34.66 -29.50
C LEU A 15 1.60 33.24 -29.28
N LEU A 16 1.56 32.40 -30.30
CA LEU A 16 1.12 31.01 -30.17
C LEU A 16 2.09 30.18 -29.37
N GLU A 17 3.40 30.33 -29.60
CA GLU A 17 4.47 29.66 -28.83
C GLU A 17 4.44 30.08 -27.36
N LEU A 18 4.32 31.37 -27.05
CA LEU A 18 4.18 31.89 -25.69
C LEU A 18 2.90 31.40 -24.98
N ARG A 19 1.77 31.29 -25.72
CA ARG A 19 0.53 30.71 -25.17
C ARG A 19 0.66 29.23 -24.84
N GLU A 20 1.31 28.47 -25.70
CA GLU A 20 1.58 27.06 -25.42
C GLU A 20 2.53 26.88 -24.22
N GLU A 21 3.58 27.70 -24.14
CA GLU A 21 4.53 27.70 -23.02
C GLU A 21 3.85 28.08 -21.70
N ALA A 22 3.02 29.12 -21.72
CA ALA A 22 2.20 29.49 -20.56
C ALA A 22 1.21 28.38 -20.15
N GLY A 23 0.61 27.67 -21.11
CA GLY A 23 -0.23 26.50 -20.85
C GLY A 23 0.55 25.34 -20.20
N ARG A 24 1.76 25.06 -20.69
CA ARG A 24 2.67 24.03 -20.13
C ARG A 24 3.14 24.39 -18.71
N LEU A 25 3.50 25.65 -18.48
CA LEU A 25 3.90 26.14 -17.16
C LEU A 25 2.74 26.05 -16.14
N LYS A 26 1.52 26.43 -16.53
CA LYS A 26 0.33 26.29 -15.66
C LYS A 26 0.05 24.82 -15.30
N SER A 27 0.13 23.90 -16.27
CA SER A 27 -0.09 22.48 -16.01
C SER A 27 1.00 21.91 -15.09
N ARG A 28 2.27 22.29 -15.31
CA ARG A 28 3.39 21.88 -14.47
C ARG A 28 3.28 22.44 -13.06
N HIS A 29 2.86 23.70 -12.92
CA HIS A 29 2.63 24.33 -11.61
C HIS A 29 1.58 23.57 -10.81
N ARG A 30 0.42 23.26 -11.44
CA ARG A 30 -0.63 22.48 -10.79
C ARG A 30 -0.17 21.10 -10.31
N ILE A 31 0.61 20.37 -11.11
CA ILE A 31 1.14 19.04 -10.73
C ILE A 31 2.10 19.16 -9.53
N VAL A 32 2.93 20.19 -9.53
CA VAL A 32 3.87 20.44 -8.41
C VAL A 32 3.11 20.86 -7.15
N GLU A 33 2.08 21.72 -7.28
CA GLU A 33 1.23 22.09 -6.15
C GLU A 33 0.48 20.88 -5.56
N GLU A 34 -0.12 20.04 -6.40
CA GLU A 34 -0.79 18.80 -5.95
C GLU A 34 0.19 17.85 -5.24
N ALA A 35 1.41 17.69 -5.78
CA ALA A 35 2.46 16.86 -5.16
C ALA A 35 2.97 17.47 -3.85
N LEU A 36 3.15 18.79 -3.79
CA LEU A 36 3.56 19.51 -2.59
C LEU A 36 2.49 19.39 -1.50
N GLN A 37 1.23 19.66 -1.84
CA GLN A 37 0.11 19.54 -0.92
C GLN A 37 -0.04 18.12 -0.35
N LYS A 38 0.16 17.10 -1.19
CA LYS A 38 0.18 15.71 -0.73
C LYS A 38 1.36 15.42 0.20
N SER A 39 2.55 15.96 -0.11
CA SER A 39 3.75 15.81 0.73
C SER A 39 3.60 16.52 2.07
N GLU A 40 3.02 17.73 2.07
CA GLU A 40 2.73 18.48 3.30
C GLU A 40 1.71 17.77 4.17
N GLN A 41 0.65 17.21 3.58
CA GLN A 41 -0.33 16.39 4.31
C GLN A 41 0.32 15.15 4.94
N GLN A 42 1.20 14.47 4.21
CA GLN A 42 1.95 13.32 4.72
C GLN A 42 2.88 13.72 5.86
N LEU A 43 3.58 14.84 5.73
CA LEU A 43 4.47 15.37 6.77
C LEU A 43 3.69 15.77 8.02
N GLN A 44 2.58 16.49 7.87
CA GLN A 44 1.70 16.85 8.98
C GLN A 44 1.14 15.62 9.69
N GLN A 45 0.78 14.59 8.93
CA GLN A 45 0.28 13.34 9.49
C GLN A 45 1.39 12.60 10.26
N ALA A 46 2.61 12.56 9.71
CA ALA A 46 3.77 11.98 10.38
C ALA A 46 4.12 12.72 11.68
N GLN A 47 4.13 14.06 11.66
CA GLN A 47 4.37 14.87 12.85
C GLN A 47 3.28 14.69 13.93
N LYS A 48 2.00 14.63 13.53
CA LYS A 48 0.89 14.31 14.45
C LYS A 48 1.06 12.93 15.07
N MET A 49 1.52 11.96 14.28
CA MET A 49 1.79 10.60 14.74
C MET A 49 2.95 10.54 15.72
N GLU A 50 4.04 11.27 15.46
CA GLU A 50 5.20 11.35 16.33
C GLU A 50 4.87 12.01 17.68
N ALA A 51 4.18 13.17 17.64
CA ALA A 51 3.72 13.85 18.85
C ALA A 51 2.74 12.99 19.65
N LEU A 52 1.80 12.30 18.99
CA LEU A 52 0.89 11.37 19.63
C LEU A 52 1.65 10.19 20.24
N GLY A 53 2.65 9.65 19.54
CA GLY A 53 3.48 8.54 20.03
C GLY A 53 4.17 8.85 21.35
N THR A 54 4.77 10.03 21.48
CA THR A 54 5.49 10.43 22.70
C THR A 54 4.55 10.63 23.89
N LEU A 55 3.41 11.32 23.69
CA LEU A 55 2.40 11.52 24.72
C LEU A 55 1.75 10.21 25.17
N VAL A 56 1.48 9.34 24.21
CA VAL A 56 0.80 8.06 24.41
C VAL A 56 1.59 7.10 25.29
N ALA A 57 2.94 7.06 25.16
CA ALA A 57 3.75 6.19 26.00
C ALA A 57 3.63 6.51 27.49
N GLY A 58 3.61 7.80 27.84
CA GLY A 58 3.41 8.25 29.23
C GLY A 58 1.99 7.96 29.73
N VAL A 59 0.99 8.36 28.95
CA VAL A 59 -0.44 8.15 29.28
C VAL A 59 -0.78 6.67 29.37
N ALA A 60 -0.24 5.82 28.48
CA ALA A 60 -0.45 4.38 28.55
C ALA A 60 0.07 3.77 29.86
N HIS A 61 1.21 4.24 30.35
CA HIS A 61 1.74 3.78 31.63
C HIS A 61 0.85 4.21 32.82
N GLU A 62 0.36 5.45 32.79
CA GLU A 62 -0.51 5.99 33.83
C GLU A 62 -1.91 5.34 33.85
N ILE A 63 -2.45 4.96 32.68
CA ILE A 63 -3.74 4.25 32.59
C ILE A 63 -3.59 2.76 32.95
N ASN A 64 -2.48 2.11 32.60
CA ASN A 64 -2.26 0.72 32.96
C ASN A 64 -2.21 0.49 34.47
N ASN A 65 -1.71 1.47 35.25
CA ASN A 65 -1.60 1.33 36.68
C ASN A 65 -2.97 1.10 37.37
N PRO A 66 -4.00 1.98 37.22
CA PRO A 66 -5.32 1.74 37.82
C PRO A 66 -6.03 0.54 37.19
N ILE A 67 -5.88 0.28 35.89
CA ILE A 67 -6.51 -0.88 35.23
C ILE A 67 -5.96 -2.20 35.77
N ASN A 68 -4.65 -2.32 35.98
CA ASN A 68 -4.06 -3.51 36.56
C ASN A 68 -4.58 -3.76 37.98
N LEU A 69 -4.80 -2.71 38.79
CA LEU A 69 -5.42 -2.85 40.10
C LEU A 69 -6.87 -3.38 40.02
N ILE A 70 -7.66 -2.86 39.07
CA ILE A 70 -9.02 -3.35 38.81
C ILE A 70 -8.99 -4.81 38.39
N MET A 71 -8.18 -5.17 37.42
CA MET A 71 -8.04 -6.54 36.89
C MET A 71 -7.53 -7.52 37.96
N TYR A 72 -6.70 -7.08 38.89
CA TYR A 72 -6.22 -7.90 39.99
C TYR A 72 -7.30 -8.14 41.05
N ASN A 73 -8.11 -7.11 41.34
CA ASN A 73 -9.14 -7.17 42.41
C ASN A 73 -10.44 -7.88 41.97
N LEU A 74 -10.84 -7.79 40.69
CA LEU A 74 -12.07 -8.41 40.21
C LEU A 74 -12.15 -9.93 40.44
N PRO A 75 -11.12 -10.74 40.15
CA PRO A 75 -11.12 -12.16 40.49
C PRO A 75 -11.26 -12.43 41.98
N LEU A 76 -10.67 -11.58 42.83
CA LEU A 76 -10.81 -11.69 44.29
C LEU A 76 -12.26 -11.42 44.73
N ILE A 77 -12.87 -10.34 44.22
CA ILE A 77 -14.27 -10.00 44.48
C ILE A 77 -15.19 -11.14 44.03
N ARG A 78 -14.94 -11.70 42.82
CA ARG A 78 -15.69 -12.85 42.30
C ARG A 78 -15.62 -14.05 43.23
N LYS A 79 -14.40 -14.37 43.71
CA LYS A 79 -14.19 -15.47 44.65
C LYS A 79 -14.89 -15.24 45.99
N ILE A 80 -14.72 -14.05 46.59
CA ILE A 80 -15.40 -13.67 47.84
C ILE A 80 -16.93 -13.77 47.69
N TRP A 81 -17.45 -13.30 46.55
CA TRP A 81 -18.89 -13.39 46.28
C TRP A 81 -19.35 -14.85 46.15
N SER A 82 -18.60 -15.69 45.43
CA SER A 82 -18.91 -17.12 45.29
C SER A 82 -18.99 -17.82 46.64
N ASP A 83 -18.07 -17.51 47.55
CA ASP A 83 -18.03 -18.10 48.90
C ASP A 83 -19.13 -17.53 49.84
N PHE A 84 -19.50 -16.26 49.63
CA PHE A 84 -20.48 -15.57 50.47
C PHE A 84 -21.93 -15.83 50.06
N LEU A 85 -22.21 -16.07 48.79
CA LEU A 85 -23.55 -16.27 48.25
C LEU A 85 -24.35 -17.40 48.96
N PRO A 86 -23.79 -18.59 49.22
CA PRO A 86 -24.52 -19.64 49.93
C PRO A 86 -24.89 -19.25 51.37
N VAL A 87 -24.02 -18.48 52.06
CA VAL A 87 -24.28 -17.96 53.40
C VAL A 87 -25.41 -16.95 53.37
N LEU A 88 -25.40 -16.04 52.40
CA LEU A 88 -26.43 -15.04 52.18
C LEU A 88 -27.79 -15.70 51.92
N MET A 89 -27.84 -16.69 51.04
CA MET A 89 -29.06 -17.41 50.67
C MET A 89 -29.60 -18.25 51.84
N GLY A 90 -28.75 -18.75 52.71
CA GLY A 90 -29.13 -19.41 53.94
C GLY A 90 -29.89 -18.50 54.92
N GLN A 91 -29.64 -17.19 54.91
CA GLN A 91 -30.35 -16.21 55.75
C GLN A 91 -31.73 -15.82 55.20
N LYS A 92 -32.03 -16.07 53.92
CA LYS A 92 -33.30 -15.75 53.27
C LYS A 92 -34.49 -16.37 54.00
N LYS A 93 -34.38 -17.59 54.53
CA LYS A 93 -35.44 -18.26 55.29
C LYS A 93 -35.76 -17.53 56.61
N LYS A 94 -34.80 -16.89 57.24
CA LYS A 94 -34.96 -16.19 58.54
C LYS A 94 -35.42 -14.73 58.35
N PHE A 95 -35.01 -14.12 57.28
CA PHE A 95 -35.24 -12.68 57.03
C PHE A 95 -35.63 -12.45 55.56
N PRO A 96 -36.80 -12.90 55.10
CA PRO A 96 -37.15 -12.89 53.67
C PRO A 96 -37.20 -11.50 53.04
N ASP A 97 -37.59 -10.47 53.76
CA ASP A 97 -37.77 -9.10 53.28
C ASP A 97 -36.52 -8.22 53.47
N LYS A 98 -35.40 -8.80 53.97
CA LYS A 98 -34.19 -8.04 54.21
C LYS A 98 -33.53 -7.65 52.90
N LYS A 99 -33.21 -6.37 52.76
CA LYS A 99 -32.45 -5.82 51.62
C LYS A 99 -31.02 -5.53 52.02
N PHE A 100 -30.09 -5.72 51.05
CA PHE A 100 -28.65 -5.45 51.17
C PHE A 100 -28.25 -4.38 50.16
N GLY A 101 -27.88 -3.18 50.64
CA GLY A 101 -27.65 -2.03 49.76
C GLY A 101 -28.88 -1.59 48.97
N GLY A 102 -30.09 -1.93 49.44
CA GLY A 102 -31.35 -1.66 48.74
C GLY A 102 -31.82 -2.78 47.80
N PHE A 103 -31.05 -3.83 47.62
CA PHE A 103 -31.34 -4.96 46.72
C PHE A 103 -31.87 -6.19 47.45
N THR A 104 -32.73 -6.98 46.78
CA THR A 104 -33.26 -8.25 47.28
C THR A 104 -32.24 -9.38 47.12
N TYR A 105 -32.48 -10.55 47.76
CA TYR A 105 -31.62 -11.73 47.60
C TYR A 105 -31.56 -12.20 46.14
N GLU A 106 -32.69 -12.23 45.43
CA GLU A 106 -32.78 -12.65 44.04
C GLU A 106 -31.98 -11.71 43.14
N PHE A 107 -32.12 -10.42 43.35
CA PHE A 107 -31.35 -9.44 42.57
C PHE A 107 -29.85 -9.64 42.71
N LEU A 108 -29.39 -9.89 43.96
CA LEU A 108 -27.96 -10.10 44.21
C LEU A 108 -27.44 -11.41 43.62
N GLU A 109 -28.24 -12.48 43.70
CA GLU A 109 -27.91 -13.79 43.15
C GLU A 109 -27.77 -13.72 41.62
N ASP A 110 -28.71 -13.10 40.93
CA ASP A 110 -28.82 -13.09 39.47
C ASP A 110 -27.91 -12.03 38.86
N ASN A 111 -27.80 -10.84 39.47
CA ASN A 111 -27.19 -9.69 38.81
C ASN A 111 -25.75 -9.40 39.25
N LEU A 112 -25.35 -9.70 40.48
CA LEU A 112 -23.99 -9.34 40.93
C LEU A 112 -22.88 -10.11 40.20
N PRO A 113 -23.02 -11.39 39.88
CA PRO A 113 -22.06 -12.10 39.02
C PRO A 113 -21.91 -11.46 37.65
N GLN A 114 -23.03 -11.01 37.07
CA GLN A 114 -23.03 -10.34 35.74
C GLN A 114 -22.34 -8.98 35.83
N LEU A 115 -22.62 -8.17 36.86
CA LEU A 115 -21.94 -6.89 37.08
C LEU A 115 -20.42 -7.04 37.19
N ILE A 116 -19.97 -8.07 37.94
CA ILE A 116 -18.53 -8.39 38.03
C ILE A 116 -17.95 -8.82 36.67
N ALA A 117 -18.70 -9.59 35.88
CA ALA A 117 -18.27 -10.01 34.57
C ALA A 117 -18.21 -8.83 33.58
N ASP A 118 -19.16 -7.90 33.63
CA ASP A 118 -19.19 -6.69 32.82
C ASP A 118 -18.01 -5.76 33.14
N MET A 119 -17.68 -5.62 34.45
CA MET A 119 -16.50 -4.85 34.90
C MET A 119 -15.20 -5.50 34.42
N ASP A 120 -15.08 -6.84 34.43
CA ASP A 120 -13.93 -7.58 33.94
C ASP A 120 -13.77 -7.38 32.42
N LEU A 121 -14.87 -7.46 31.66
CA LEU A 121 -14.89 -7.21 30.22
C LEU A 121 -14.44 -5.78 29.90
N ALA A 122 -14.96 -4.78 30.63
CA ALA A 122 -14.61 -3.38 30.46
C ALA A 122 -13.13 -3.12 30.77
N ALA A 123 -12.61 -3.67 31.88
CA ALA A 123 -11.20 -3.54 32.26
C ALA A 123 -10.27 -4.16 31.23
N ASN A 124 -10.58 -5.37 30.74
CA ASN A 124 -9.84 -6.04 29.69
C ASN A 124 -9.85 -5.24 28.36
N ARG A 125 -10.99 -4.61 28.03
CA ARG A 125 -11.12 -3.74 26.86
C ARG A 125 -10.19 -2.52 26.96
N VAL A 126 -10.17 -1.84 28.12
CA VAL A 126 -9.29 -0.69 28.35
C VAL A 126 -7.83 -1.12 28.31
N ALA A 127 -7.46 -2.24 28.95
CA ALA A 127 -6.10 -2.79 28.91
C ALA A 127 -5.63 -3.06 27.48
N LYS A 128 -6.52 -3.60 26.63
CA LYS A 128 -6.24 -3.84 25.22
C LYS A 128 -6.01 -2.53 24.45
N ILE A 129 -6.88 -1.53 24.62
CA ILE A 129 -6.74 -0.21 24.00
C ILE A 129 -5.39 0.41 24.36
N VAL A 130 -5.02 0.36 25.65
CA VAL A 130 -3.75 0.93 26.13
C VAL A 130 -2.55 0.16 25.62
N SER A 131 -2.64 -1.17 25.52
CA SER A 131 -1.59 -2.00 24.91
C SER A 131 -1.39 -1.68 23.43
N ASP A 132 -2.49 -1.57 22.66
CA ASP A 132 -2.46 -1.21 21.24
C ASP A 132 -1.84 0.19 21.06
N LEU A 133 -2.20 1.12 21.93
CA LEU A 133 -1.70 2.50 21.96
C LEU A 133 -0.19 2.55 22.30
N LYS A 134 0.25 1.77 23.29
CA LYS A 134 1.67 1.64 23.66
C LYS A 134 2.50 1.04 22.52
N ASN A 135 1.97 0.02 21.84
CA ASN A 135 2.63 -0.58 20.68
C ASN A 135 2.75 0.40 19.51
N PHE A 136 1.72 1.23 19.31
CA PHE A 136 1.73 2.34 18.37
C PHE A 136 2.86 3.36 18.68
N SER A 137 3.03 3.74 19.96
CA SER A 137 4.07 4.67 20.41
C SER A 137 5.51 4.13 20.27
N LYS A 138 5.71 2.81 20.44
CA LYS A 138 7.04 2.19 20.33
C LYS A 138 7.57 2.07 18.88
N GLN A 139 6.76 2.37 17.88
CA GLN A 139 7.14 2.27 16.46
C GLN A 139 8.32 3.17 16.05
N SER A 140 8.66 4.20 16.81
CA SER A 140 9.82 5.07 16.54
C SER A 140 11.19 4.44 16.81
N ASN A 141 11.27 3.35 17.57
CA ASN A 141 12.51 2.59 17.77
C ASN A 141 12.47 1.33 16.89
N VAL A 142 12.83 1.50 15.60
CA VAL A 142 13.10 0.37 14.70
C VAL A 142 14.32 -0.37 15.26
N ALA A 143 14.07 -1.42 16.04
CA ALA A 143 15.07 -2.41 16.41
C ALA A 143 15.82 -2.88 15.15
N GLU A 144 17.06 -3.33 15.31
CA GLU A 144 17.97 -3.73 14.24
C GLU A 144 17.27 -4.42 13.06
N LYS A 145 17.37 -3.79 11.89
CA LYS A 145 16.86 -4.38 10.66
C LYS A 145 17.75 -5.55 10.28
N THR A 146 17.16 -6.72 10.20
CA THR A 146 17.82 -7.96 9.79
C THR A 146 17.30 -8.44 8.43
N ALA A 147 17.97 -9.39 7.81
CA ALA A 147 17.47 -10.07 6.63
C ALA A 147 16.33 -11.02 7.01
N ILE A 148 15.15 -10.83 6.44
CA ILE A 148 13.92 -11.56 6.76
C ILE A 148 13.44 -12.32 5.54
N GLN A 149 12.97 -13.54 5.78
CA GLN A 149 12.23 -14.31 4.80
C GLN A 149 10.73 -14.15 5.04
N MET A 150 10.01 -13.57 4.08
CA MET A 150 8.59 -13.19 4.20
C MET A 150 7.69 -14.38 4.55
N ASN A 151 7.90 -15.54 3.92
CA ASN A 151 7.09 -16.73 4.18
C ASN A 151 7.24 -17.24 5.63
N THR A 152 8.40 -17.04 6.25
CA THR A 152 8.61 -17.34 7.67
C THR A 152 7.76 -16.43 8.55
N ALA A 153 7.71 -15.13 8.27
CA ALA A 153 6.87 -14.19 9.01
C ALA A 153 5.38 -14.54 8.87
N ILE A 154 4.93 -14.89 7.66
CA ILE A 154 3.53 -15.32 7.42
C ILE A 154 3.19 -16.56 8.26
N LYS A 155 4.02 -17.59 8.22
CA LYS A 155 3.82 -18.85 8.99
C LYS A 155 3.80 -18.60 10.50
N ASN A 156 4.69 -17.75 11.00
CA ASN A 156 4.73 -17.36 12.42
C ASN A 156 3.46 -16.60 12.84
N ALA A 157 3.02 -15.62 12.06
CA ALA A 157 1.80 -14.86 12.32
C ALA A 157 0.55 -15.78 12.38
N LEU A 158 0.45 -16.74 11.46
CA LEU A 158 -0.64 -17.72 11.45
C LEU A 158 -0.60 -18.64 12.68
N ARG A 159 0.59 -19.01 13.14
CA ARG A 159 0.75 -19.79 14.38
C ARG A 159 0.25 -18.99 15.59
N LEU A 160 0.52 -17.68 15.65
CA LEU A 160 -0.02 -16.80 16.69
C LEU A 160 -1.54 -16.68 16.62
N ALA A 161 -2.13 -16.65 15.41
CA ALA A 161 -3.56 -16.57 15.19
C ALA A 161 -4.29 -17.93 15.40
N GLN A 162 -3.57 -19.04 15.60
CA GLN A 162 -4.13 -20.41 15.57
C GLN A 162 -5.32 -20.62 16.50
N THR A 163 -5.26 -20.09 17.72
CA THR A 163 -6.35 -20.23 18.70
C THR A 163 -7.62 -19.53 18.22
N THR A 164 -7.49 -18.33 17.64
CA THR A 164 -8.61 -17.56 17.10
C THR A 164 -9.19 -18.24 15.87
N LEU A 165 -8.33 -18.74 14.96
CA LEU A 165 -8.73 -19.50 13.77
C LEU A 165 -9.53 -20.75 14.12
N ARG A 166 -9.07 -21.53 15.12
CA ARG A 166 -9.80 -22.74 15.57
C ARG A 166 -11.18 -22.41 16.14
N LYS A 167 -11.30 -21.30 16.86
CA LYS A 167 -12.59 -20.88 17.46
C LYS A 167 -13.58 -20.36 16.41
N SER A 168 -13.08 -19.72 15.37
CA SER A 168 -13.92 -19.14 14.31
C SER A 168 -14.37 -20.15 13.23
N GLY A 169 -13.67 -21.29 13.10
CA GLY A 169 -13.94 -22.26 12.03
C GLY A 169 -13.53 -21.80 10.63
N VAL A 170 -12.86 -20.67 10.50
CA VAL A 170 -12.41 -20.11 9.21
C VAL A 170 -11.29 -20.95 8.62
N GLN A 171 -11.40 -21.27 7.32
CA GLN A 171 -10.38 -22.02 6.58
C GLN A 171 -9.27 -21.09 6.07
N ILE A 172 -8.03 -21.58 6.07
CA ILE A 172 -6.87 -20.85 5.53
C ILE A 172 -6.37 -21.58 4.29
N GLU A 173 -6.24 -20.83 3.19
CA GLU A 173 -5.59 -21.26 1.95
C GLU A 173 -4.28 -20.52 1.78
N LEU A 174 -3.17 -21.26 1.57
CA LEU A 174 -1.82 -20.69 1.42
C LEU A 174 -1.28 -20.97 0.03
N GLU A 175 -0.98 -19.92 -0.71
CA GLU A 175 -0.30 -19.94 -2.01
C GLU A 175 1.00 -19.14 -1.93
N LEU A 176 2.00 -19.72 -1.28
CA LEU A 176 3.27 -19.05 -1.01
C LEU A 176 4.32 -19.45 -2.04
N SER A 177 4.91 -18.45 -2.71
CA SER A 177 6.04 -18.67 -3.63
C SER A 177 7.28 -19.12 -2.86
N ASP A 178 7.94 -20.20 -3.30
CA ASP A 178 9.13 -20.75 -2.64
C ASP A 178 10.37 -19.86 -2.81
N ASP A 179 10.51 -19.17 -3.94
CA ASP A 179 11.67 -18.38 -4.34
C ASP A 179 11.53 -16.88 -4.02
N LEU A 180 11.15 -16.55 -2.80
CA LEU A 180 11.10 -15.16 -2.38
C LEU A 180 12.49 -14.68 -1.94
N PRO A 181 12.95 -13.51 -2.44
CA PRO A 181 14.17 -12.89 -1.96
C PRO A 181 14.04 -12.43 -0.51
N LEU A 182 15.18 -12.23 0.15
CA LEU A 182 15.21 -11.64 1.49
C LEU A 182 14.85 -10.14 1.42
N MET A 183 14.16 -9.67 2.44
CA MET A 183 13.93 -8.24 2.68
C MET A 183 14.66 -7.78 3.93
N GLN A 184 14.95 -6.49 4.04
CA GLN A 184 15.52 -5.91 5.25
C GLN A 184 14.39 -5.37 6.15
N GLY A 185 14.35 -5.83 7.41
CA GLY A 185 13.31 -5.40 8.31
C GLY A 185 13.42 -5.96 9.72
N ASN A 186 12.37 -5.76 10.50
CA ASN A 186 12.19 -6.38 11.80
C ASN A 186 11.14 -7.49 11.69
N LEU A 187 11.50 -8.72 12.01
CA LEU A 187 10.61 -9.89 11.88
C LEU A 187 9.31 -9.73 12.67
N GLN A 188 9.38 -9.26 13.90
CA GLN A 188 8.20 -9.07 14.76
C GLN A 188 7.23 -8.03 14.17
N SER A 189 7.77 -6.97 13.55
CA SER A 189 6.96 -5.95 12.87
C SER A 189 6.21 -6.54 11.67
N ILE A 190 6.86 -7.41 10.89
CA ILE A 190 6.21 -8.06 9.74
C ILE A 190 5.17 -9.08 10.22
N GLU A 191 5.48 -9.87 11.25
CA GLU A 191 4.51 -10.76 11.89
C GLU A 191 3.29 -10.00 12.40
N GLN A 192 3.47 -8.81 13.02
CA GLN A 192 2.41 -7.95 13.50
C GLN A 192 1.52 -7.43 12.35
N ILE A 193 2.12 -7.01 11.22
CA ILE A 193 1.37 -6.59 10.03
C ILE A 193 0.44 -7.72 9.56
N ILE A 194 0.99 -8.92 9.36
CA ILE A 194 0.23 -10.07 8.88
C ILE A 194 -0.85 -10.47 9.90
N LEU A 195 -0.49 -10.54 11.18
CA LEU A 195 -1.41 -10.92 12.25
C LEU A 195 -2.61 -9.97 12.33
N ASN A 196 -2.37 -8.66 12.29
CA ASN A 196 -3.44 -7.66 12.35
C ASN A 196 -4.44 -7.83 11.19
N ILE A 197 -3.95 -8.05 9.97
CA ILE A 197 -4.83 -8.22 8.81
C ILE A 197 -5.59 -9.55 8.90
N VAL A 198 -4.93 -10.64 9.30
CA VAL A 198 -5.58 -11.95 9.48
C VAL A 198 -6.67 -11.90 10.56
N ILE A 199 -6.40 -11.26 11.71
CA ILE A 199 -7.42 -11.09 12.77
C ILE A 199 -8.59 -10.25 12.28
N ASN A 200 -8.35 -9.18 11.52
CA ASN A 200 -9.41 -8.38 10.93
C ASN A 200 -10.26 -9.17 9.93
N ALA A 201 -9.64 -10.02 9.13
CA ALA A 201 -10.29 -10.92 8.19
C ALA A 201 -11.18 -11.95 8.93
N ILE A 202 -10.65 -12.61 9.98
CA ILE A 202 -11.42 -13.54 10.81
C ILE A 202 -12.67 -12.85 11.39
N GLN A 203 -12.51 -11.63 11.91
CA GLN A 203 -13.60 -10.87 12.50
C GLN A 203 -14.61 -10.32 11.48
N ALA A 204 -14.24 -10.23 10.20
CA ALA A 204 -15.13 -9.80 9.13
C ALA A 204 -16.01 -10.94 8.60
N ILE A 205 -15.67 -12.19 8.93
CA ILE A 205 -16.38 -13.38 8.48
C ILE A 205 -17.42 -13.76 9.54
N ASP A 206 -18.69 -13.76 9.14
CA ASP A 206 -19.85 -14.02 9.99
C ASP A 206 -20.68 -15.24 9.54
N HIS A 207 -20.13 -16.07 8.64
CA HIS A 207 -20.79 -17.23 8.07
C HIS A 207 -19.93 -18.49 8.11
N GLU A 208 -20.55 -19.69 8.05
CA GLU A 208 -19.89 -20.98 8.23
C GLU A 208 -18.89 -21.35 7.11
N LYS A 209 -19.01 -20.77 5.90
CA LYS A 209 -18.11 -21.02 4.76
C LYS A 209 -17.02 -19.96 4.65
N GLY A 210 -16.52 -19.51 5.79
CA GLY A 210 -15.46 -18.49 5.85
C GLY A 210 -14.13 -19.04 5.39
N PHE A 211 -13.44 -18.30 4.51
CA PHE A 211 -12.06 -18.60 4.15
C PHE A 211 -11.21 -17.33 4.06
N ILE A 212 -9.92 -17.52 4.30
CA ILE A 212 -8.89 -16.49 4.10
C ILE A 212 -7.82 -17.11 3.21
N ARG A 213 -7.53 -16.46 2.07
CA ARG A 213 -6.45 -16.85 1.16
C ARG A 213 -5.28 -15.89 1.33
N ILE A 214 -4.07 -16.46 1.49
CA ILE A 214 -2.83 -15.71 1.61
C ILE A 214 -1.90 -16.16 0.50
N CYS A 215 -1.56 -15.22 -0.39
CA CYS A 215 -0.61 -15.47 -1.48
C CYS A 215 0.63 -14.60 -1.26
N SER A 216 1.80 -15.13 -1.61
CA SER A 216 3.04 -14.37 -1.65
C SER A 216 3.73 -14.55 -3.00
N GLY A 217 4.30 -13.47 -3.54
CA GLY A 217 4.98 -13.48 -4.82
C GLY A 217 6.09 -12.43 -4.90
N PHE A 218 7.00 -12.62 -5.85
CA PHE A 218 8.07 -11.68 -6.13
C PHE A 218 7.87 -11.01 -7.48
N GLN A 219 7.75 -9.69 -7.46
CA GLN A 219 7.71 -8.88 -8.66
C GLN A 219 9.14 -8.51 -9.08
N LYS A 220 9.73 -9.28 -9.98
CA LYS A 220 11.13 -9.11 -10.43
C LYS A 220 11.41 -7.71 -10.94
N ARG A 221 10.47 -7.09 -11.69
CA ARG A 221 10.65 -5.76 -12.28
C ARG A 221 10.84 -4.62 -11.29
N ASN A 222 10.14 -4.63 -10.18
CA ASN A 222 10.24 -3.57 -9.18
C ASN A 222 11.01 -3.99 -7.92
N GLY A 223 11.53 -5.22 -7.88
CA GLY A 223 12.31 -5.76 -6.77
C GLY A 223 11.50 -5.83 -5.48
N ARG A 224 10.19 -6.13 -5.56
CA ARG A 224 9.30 -6.11 -4.40
C ARG A 224 8.64 -7.46 -4.17
N ILE A 225 8.53 -7.81 -2.90
CA ILE A 225 7.68 -8.91 -2.48
C ILE A 225 6.26 -8.37 -2.33
N VAL A 226 5.30 -9.07 -2.89
CA VAL A 226 3.88 -8.77 -2.73
C VAL A 226 3.22 -9.89 -1.95
N VAL A 227 2.49 -9.51 -0.90
CA VAL A 227 1.65 -10.41 -0.11
C VAL A 227 0.21 -9.94 -0.23
N THR A 228 -0.68 -10.83 -0.65
CA THR A 228 -2.12 -10.58 -0.67
C THR A 228 -2.81 -11.43 0.39
N ILE A 229 -3.72 -10.82 1.13
CA ILE A 229 -4.56 -11.49 2.14
C ILE A 229 -6.00 -11.15 1.78
N SER A 230 -6.75 -12.15 1.33
CA SER A 230 -8.13 -12.02 0.87
C SER A 230 -9.06 -12.80 1.78
N ASP A 231 -10.14 -12.17 2.23
CA ASP A 231 -11.24 -12.79 2.95
C ASP A 231 -12.54 -12.75 2.13
N ASN A 232 -13.48 -13.62 2.46
CA ASN A 232 -14.83 -13.62 1.93
C ASN A 232 -15.88 -13.10 2.92
N GLY A 233 -15.47 -12.24 3.84
CA GLY A 233 -16.33 -11.65 4.86
C GLY A 233 -17.25 -10.53 4.34
N ARG A 234 -17.85 -9.78 5.27
CA ARG A 234 -18.83 -8.71 5.01
C ARG A 234 -18.28 -7.50 4.22
N GLY A 235 -16.94 -7.42 4.04
CA GLY A 235 -16.29 -6.28 3.41
C GLY A 235 -16.26 -5.03 4.31
N ILE A 236 -15.76 -3.91 3.76
CA ILE A 236 -15.63 -2.63 4.44
C ILE A 236 -16.67 -1.65 3.91
N SER A 237 -17.34 -0.91 4.78
CA SER A 237 -18.32 0.10 4.40
C SER A 237 -17.66 1.30 3.71
N ALA A 238 -18.34 1.91 2.73
CA ALA A 238 -17.84 3.10 2.03
C ALA A 238 -17.57 4.29 2.98
N ALA A 239 -18.33 4.40 4.07
CA ALA A 239 -18.15 5.46 5.07
C ALA A 239 -16.79 5.39 5.81
N VAL A 240 -16.20 4.19 5.90
CA VAL A 240 -14.95 3.92 6.61
C VAL A 240 -13.78 3.76 5.64
N ALA A 241 -14.03 3.34 4.41
CA ALA A 241 -13.00 3.01 3.42
C ALA A 241 -11.96 4.13 3.22
N ASP A 242 -12.40 5.37 3.02
CA ASP A 242 -11.50 6.52 2.79
C ASP A 242 -10.63 6.86 4.01
N LYS A 243 -11.02 6.38 5.19
CA LYS A 243 -10.38 6.69 6.47
C LYS A 243 -9.81 5.44 7.16
N LEU A 244 -9.75 4.32 6.46
CA LEU A 244 -9.46 3.00 7.03
C LEU A 244 -8.14 2.92 7.80
N PHE A 245 -7.13 3.66 7.35
CA PHE A 245 -5.81 3.70 7.99
C PHE A 245 -5.65 4.85 9.01
N LEU A 246 -6.71 5.63 9.29
CA LEU A 246 -6.66 6.62 10.36
C LEU A 246 -6.86 5.95 11.72
N PRO A 247 -6.18 6.44 12.78
CA PRO A 247 -6.38 5.92 14.13
C PRO A 247 -7.82 6.06 14.61
N PHE A 248 -8.28 5.08 15.40
CA PHE A 248 -9.61 5.03 16.01
C PHE A 248 -10.78 4.92 15.02
N VAL A 249 -10.52 4.69 13.76
CA VAL A 249 -11.55 4.43 12.74
C VAL A 249 -11.85 2.95 12.72
N THR A 250 -13.10 2.60 13.02
CA THR A 250 -13.60 1.22 13.02
C THR A 250 -15.12 1.21 12.82
N ASP A 251 -15.61 0.23 12.11
CA ASP A 251 -17.04 -0.11 12.02
C ASP A 251 -17.47 -1.17 13.06
N LYS A 252 -16.52 -1.59 13.94
CA LYS A 252 -16.67 -2.63 14.94
C LYS A 252 -16.63 -2.08 16.38
N GLN A 253 -17.08 -0.85 16.61
CA GLN A 253 -17.04 -0.23 17.96
C GLN A 253 -17.79 -1.05 19.01
N GLU A 254 -18.95 -1.59 18.66
CA GLU A 254 -19.78 -2.44 19.54
C GLU A 254 -19.13 -3.81 19.81
N GLU A 255 -18.33 -4.33 18.88
CA GLU A 255 -17.63 -5.61 18.99
C GLU A 255 -16.25 -5.49 19.68
N GLY A 256 -15.89 -4.30 20.22
CA GLY A 256 -14.63 -4.07 20.94
C GLY A 256 -13.45 -3.76 20.02
N GLY A 257 -13.69 -3.36 18.80
CA GLY A 257 -12.65 -2.89 17.86
C GLY A 257 -12.03 -1.57 18.33
N THR A 258 -10.70 -1.51 18.45
CA THR A 258 -9.96 -0.31 18.89
C THR A 258 -9.74 0.72 17.78
N GLY A 259 -9.87 0.29 16.51
CA GLY A 259 -9.55 1.13 15.34
C GLY A 259 -8.06 1.47 15.20
N LEU A 260 -7.17 0.83 15.97
CA LEU A 260 -5.73 1.06 15.94
C LEU A 260 -4.96 0.04 15.09
N GLY A 261 -5.49 -1.17 14.89
CA GLY A 261 -4.78 -2.25 14.21
C GLY A 261 -4.31 -1.89 12.80
N LEU A 262 -5.18 -1.32 11.96
CA LEU A 262 -4.83 -0.96 10.59
C LEU A 262 -3.97 0.29 10.49
N SER A 263 -4.13 1.28 11.38
CA SER A 263 -3.23 2.44 11.44
C SER A 263 -1.82 2.04 11.85
N VAL A 264 -1.67 1.11 12.82
CA VAL A 264 -0.40 0.47 13.19
C VAL A 264 0.20 -0.27 12.00
N THR A 265 -0.60 -1.07 11.30
CA THR A 265 -0.17 -1.83 10.12
C THR A 265 0.38 -0.89 9.05
N TYR A 266 -0.33 0.19 8.73
CA TYR A 266 0.11 1.21 7.78
C TYR A 266 1.46 1.81 8.19
N GLY A 267 1.62 2.24 9.45
CA GLY A 267 2.87 2.79 9.97
C GLY A 267 4.05 1.81 9.88
N LEU A 268 3.82 0.53 10.24
CA LEU A 268 4.84 -0.52 10.13
C LEU A 268 5.25 -0.79 8.69
N VAL A 269 4.30 -0.82 7.76
CA VAL A 269 4.57 -0.99 6.32
C VAL A 269 5.42 0.18 5.81
N GLN A 270 5.05 1.42 6.13
CA GLN A 270 5.80 2.62 5.73
C GLN A 270 7.21 2.65 6.32
N ALA A 271 7.40 2.27 7.59
CA ALA A 271 8.71 2.20 8.24
C ALA A 271 9.67 1.20 7.57
N HIS A 272 9.12 0.22 6.84
CA HIS A 272 9.86 -0.75 6.04
C HIS A 272 9.99 -0.34 4.56
N GLY A 273 9.57 0.88 4.17
CA GLY A 273 9.58 1.35 2.78
C GLY A 273 8.59 0.60 1.88
N GLY A 274 7.57 0.02 2.49
CA GLY A 274 6.51 -0.71 1.82
C GLY A 274 5.30 0.16 1.50
N ASP A 275 4.34 -0.44 0.80
CA ASP A 275 3.04 0.13 0.52
C ASP A 275 1.95 -0.89 0.86
N ILE A 276 0.79 -0.40 1.29
CA ILE A 276 -0.40 -1.23 1.55
C ILE A 276 -1.60 -0.64 0.83
N PHE A 277 -2.34 -1.51 0.16
CA PHE A 277 -3.56 -1.19 -0.56
C PHE A 277 -4.66 -2.16 -0.13
N PHE A 278 -5.90 -1.81 -0.40
CA PHE A 278 -7.01 -2.72 -0.22
C PHE A 278 -8.05 -2.54 -1.33
N GLU A 279 -8.72 -3.64 -1.63
CA GLU A 279 -9.90 -3.69 -2.48
C GLU A 279 -11.00 -4.36 -1.67
N THR A 280 -12.18 -3.76 -1.64
CA THR A 280 -13.31 -4.29 -0.87
C THR A 280 -14.59 -4.19 -1.66
N ARG A 281 -15.44 -5.19 -1.49
CA ARG A 281 -16.82 -5.16 -1.98
C ARG A 281 -17.72 -5.67 -0.86
N ARG A 282 -18.75 -4.90 -0.57
CA ARG A 282 -19.70 -5.27 0.48
C ARG A 282 -20.26 -6.66 0.22
N GLU A 283 -20.27 -7.51 1.25
CA GLU A 283 -20.73 -8.93 1.21
C GLU A 283 -19.95 -9.86 0.26
N LYS A 284 -18.80 -9.40 -0.23
CA LYS A 284 -17.89 -10.20 -1.07
C LYS A 284 -16.47 -10.30 -0.49
N GLY A 285 -16.23 -9.60 0.64
CA GLY A 285 -14.95 -9.64 1.33
C GLY A 285 -14.02 -8.49 1.00
N THR A 286 -12.79 -8.61 1.51
CA THR A 286 -11.72 -7.63 1.36
C THR A 286 -10.43 -8.32 0.98
N THR A 287 -9.66 -7.68 0.10
CA THR A 287 -8.29 -8.07 -0.24
C THR A 287 -7.34 -6.98 0.16
N PHE A 288 -6.43 -7.25 1.08
CA PHE A 288 -5.29 -6.39 1.37
C PHE A 288 -4.08 -6.84 0.56
N THR A 289 -3.40 -5.88 -0.06
CA THR A 289 -2.15 -6.08 -0.81
C THR A 289 -1.04 -5.30 -0.14
N ILE A 290 0.00 -5.99 0.32
CA ILE A 290 1.20 -5.43 0.94
C ILE A 290 2.34 -5.60 -0.04
N SER A 291 3.08 -4.54 -0.32
CA SER A 291 4.24 -4.52 -1.20
C SER A 291 5.48 -4.08 -0.42
N MET A 292 6.49 -4.94 -0.30
CA MET A 292 7.71 -4.69 0.48
C MET A 292 8.96 -4.69 -0.40
N PRO A 293 9.92 -3.77 -0.19
CA PRO A 293 11.18 -3.78 -0.91
C PRO A 293 12.05 -4.96 -0.47
N THR A 294 12.84 -5.50 -1.40
CA THR A 294 13.79 -6.58 -1.13
C THR A 294 15.21 -6.06 -1.00
N LEU A 295 16.13 -6.94 -0.52
CA LEU A 295 17.56 -6.69 -0.53
C LEU A 295 18.18 -6.78 -1.93
N ILE A 296 17.46 -7.33 -2.90
CA ILE A 296 17.92 -7.36 -4.28
C ILE A 296 17.91 -5.91 -4.78
N LYS A 297 19.09 -5.39 -5.08
CA LYS A 297 19.20 -4.12 -5.81
C LYS A 297 18.42 -4.28 -7.12
N ARG A 298 17.49 -3.35 -7.35
CA ARG A 298 16.78 -3.24 -8.62
C ARG A 298 17.84 -3.21 -9.73
N GLU A 299 17.81 -4.15 -10.64
CA GLU A 299 18.54 -3.97 -11.90
C GLU A 299 17.95 -2.72 -12.54
N ALA A 300 18.83 -1.78 -12.88
CA ALA A 300 18.40 -0.54 -13.52
C ALA A 300 17.77 -0.92 -14.85
N ALA A 301 16.53 -0.48 -15.10
CA ALA A 301 15.86 -0.77 -16.35
C ALA A 301 16.68 -0.17 -17.52
N LYS A 302 16.89 -0.98 -18.54
CA LYS A 302 17.63 -0.60 -19.73
C LYS A 302 16.72 0.11 -20.72
N ILE A 303 17.04 1.33 -21.05
CA ILE A 303 16.26 2.14 -22.00
C ILE A 303 17.15 2.45 -23.20
N LEU A 304 16.66 2.19 -24.41
CA LEU A 304 17.29 2.63 -25.65
C LEU A 304 16.47 3.79 -26.24
N ILE A 305 17.12 4.93 -26.45
CA ILE A 305 16.51 6.12 -27.06
C ILE A 305 17.02 6.24 -28.49
N VAL A 306 16.11 6.26 -29.46
CA VAL A 306 16.40 6.31 -30.87
C VAL A 306 15.71 7.50 -31.53
N ASP A 307 16.48 8.47 -31.97
CA ASP A 307 16.01 9.69 -32.62
C ASP A 307 17.19 10.28 -33.42
N ASP A 308 16.99 10.76 -34.62
CA ASP A 308 18.07 11.34 -35.44
C ASP A 308 18.51 12.71 -34.89
N ASN A 309 17.64 13.39 -34.17
CA ASN A 309 17.91 14.68 -33.53
C ASN A 309 18.60 14.53 -32.17
N ARG A 310 19.88 14.87 -32.12
CA ARG A 310 20.70 14.82 -30.92
C ARG A 310 20.08 15.60 -29.71
N THR A 311 19.52 16.79 -29.98
CA THR A 311 18.91 17.61 -28.92
C THR A 311 17.72 16.91 -28.26
N ILE A 312 16.92 16.16 -29.04
CA ILE A 312 15.81 15.36 -28.52
C ILE A 312 16.33 14.24 -27.64
N ARG A 313 17.37 13.53 -28.06
CA ARG A 313 17.98 12.46 -27.26
C ARG A 313 18.50 12.99 -25.92
N GLU A 314 19.30 14.08 -25.95
CA GLU A 314 19.83 14.73 -24.73
C GLU A 314 18.70 15.20 -23.79
N MET A 315 17.62 15.76 -24.33
CA MET A 315 16.45 16.20 -23.57
C MET A 315 15.72 15.02 -22.91
N LEU A 316 15.54 13.91 -23.62
CA LEU A 316 14.92 12.69 -23.08
C LEU A 316 15.78 12.07 -21.98
N ILE A 317 17.10 11.96 -22.19
CA ILE A 317 18.05 11.49 -21.18
C ILE A 317 17.97 12.35 -19.92
N GLY A 318 18.02 13.70 -20.08
CA GLY A 318 17.92 14.63 -18.96
C GLY A 318 16.62 14.48 -18.17
N ALA A 319 15.49 14.29 -18.87
CA ALA A 319 14.19 14.10 -18.23
C ALA A 319 14.09 12.77 -17.45
N LEU A 320 14.64 11.69 -18.00
CA LEU A 320 14.63 10.36 -17.37
C LEU A 320 15.60 10.25 -16.20
N THR A 321 16.70 11.02 -16.20
CA THR A 321 17.71 11.02 -15.14
C THR A 321 17.48 12.07 -14.06
N ALA A 322 16.47 12.93 -14.19
CA ALA A 322 16.18 14.03 -13.26
C ALA A 322 15.78 13.55 -11.85
N ASP A 323 15.14 12.39 -11.69
CA ASP A 323 14.80 11.78 -10.41
C ASP A 323 15.90 10.79 -9.99
N GLN A 324 16.81 11.23 -9.11
CA GLN A 324 17.93 10.41 -8.60
C GLN A 324 17.48 9.13 -7.85
N ARG A 325 16.21 9.02 -7.45
CA ARG A 325 15.66 7.81 -6.82
C ARG A 325 15.42 6.69 -7.82
N LYS A 326 15.47 7.00 -9.13
CA LYS A 326 15.25 6.07 -10.22
C LYS A 326 16.56 5.88 -10.98
N SER A 327 16.97 4.64 -11.11
CA SER A 327 18.16 4.28 -11.85
C SER A 327 17.74 3.64 -13.17
N TYR A 328 18.06 4.29 -14.30
CA TYR A 328 17.95 3.74 -15.63
C TYR A 328 19.34 3.60 -16.24
N LEU A 329 19.60 2.51 -16.94
CA LEU A 329 20.72 2.41 -17.85
C LEU A 329 20.20 2.88 -19.20
N ILE A 330 20.77 3.98 -19.73
CA ILE A 330 20.26 4.59 -20.96
C ILE A 330 21.35 4.51 -22.02
N GLU A 331 21.02 3.94 -23.17
CA GLU A 331 21.78 4.05 -24.39
C GLU A 331 21.00 4.83 -25.44
N GLU A 332 21.70 5.41 -26.38
CA GLU A 332 21.13 6.18 -27.49
C GLU A 332 21.56 5.62 -28.85
N ALA A 333 20.71 5.80 -29.86
CA ALA A 333 21.04 5.53 -31.24
C ALA A 333 20.54 6.68 -32.14
N SER A 334 21.23 6.96 -33.20
CA SER A 334 20.95 8.08 -34.11
C SER A 334 20.16 7.69 -35.35
N ASN A 335 19.97 6.40 -35.62
CA ASN A 335 19.20 5.86 -36.73
C ASN A 335 18.72 4.42 -36.44
N GLY A 336 17.90 3.87 -37.34
CA GLY A 336 17.33 2.54 -37.18
C GLY A 336 18.35 1.41 -37.29
N ILE A 337 19.46 1.59 -38.07
CA ILE A 337 20.52 0.58 -38.18
C ILE A 337 21.26 0.44 -36.87
N GLU A 338 21.70 1.55 -36.27
CA GLU A 338 22.33 1.57 -34.95
C GLU A 338 21.42 1.00 -33.88
N ALA A 339 20.11 1.36 -33.92
CA ALA A 339 19.10 0.82 -33.03
C ALA A 339 19.00 -0.71 -33.13
N SER A 340 18.98 -1.26 -34.33
CA SER A 340 18.88 -2.71 -34.59
C SER A 340 20.07 -3.48 -34.02
N ILE A 341 21.30 -2.94 -34.14
CA ILE A 341 22.49 -3.52 -33.54
C ILE A 341 22.38 -3.51 -32.00
N LYS A 342 21.95 -2.38 -31.42
CA LYS A 342 21.82 -2.24 -29.98
C LYS A 342 20.66 -3.06 -29.38
N LEU A 343 19.59 -3.29 -30.14
CA LEU A 343 18.54 -4.22 -29.73
C LEU A 343 19.07 -5.62 -29.43
N GLY A 344 19.98 -6.12 -30.27
CA GLY A 344 20.60 -7.43 -30.09
C GLY A 344 21.67 -7.47 -28.99
N THR A 345 22.48 -6.41 -28.85
CA THR A 345 23.63 -6.38 -27.93
C THR A 345 23.28 -5.85 -26.54
N TYR A 346 22.53 -4.77 -26.48
CA TYR A 346 22.14 -4.10 -25.24
C TYR A 346 20.91 -4.71 -24.59
N ARG A 347 19.96 -5.24 -25.40
CA ARG A 347 18.69 -5.85 -24.98
C ARG A 347 17.91 -4.94 -24.02
N PRO A 348 17.35 -3.82 -24.51
CA PRO A 348 16.65 -2.88 -23.67
C PRO A 348 15.30 -3.43 -23.18
N ASP A 349 14.88 -3.03 -21.97
CA ASP A 349 13.52 -3.28 -21.46
C ASP A 349 12.49 -2.36 -22.14
N LEU A 350 12.95 -1.15 -22.56
CA LEU A 350 12.13 -0.14 -23.22
C LEU A 350 12.91 0.53 -24.35
N LEU A 351 12.26 0.64 -25.49
CA LEU A 351 12.71 1.40 -26.64
C LEU A 351 11.84 2.65 -26.79
N ILE A 352 12.46 3.83 -26.82
CA ILE A 352 11.82 5.08 -27.25
C ILE A 352 12.30 5.35 -28.66
N LEU A 353 11.41 5.29 -29.66
CA LEU A 353 11.75 5.20 -31.06
C LEU A 353 11.08 6.30 -31.88
N ASP A 354 11.87 7.13 -32.55
CA ASP A 354 11.33 8.01 -33.57
C ASP A 354 10.85 7.23 -34.80
N LEU A 355 9.68 7.62 -35.29
CA LEU A 355 9.08 7.02 -36.49
C LEU A 355 9.80 7.42 -37.75
N PHE A 356 10.28 8.66 -37.84
CA PHE A 356 10.88 9.24 -39.04
C PHE A 356 12.36 9.48 -38.84
N MET A 357 13.18 8.59 -39.36
CA MET A 357 14.62 8.69 -39.32
C MET A 357 15.22 8.37 -40.72
N PRO A 358 16.40 8.91 -41.08
CA PRO A 358 17.08 8.55 -42.31
C PRO A 358 17.56 7.10 -42.26
N GLU A 359 17.82 6.52 -43.44
CA GLU A 359 18.33 5.19 -43.71
C GLU A 359 17.34 4.06 -43.35
N MET A 360 17.02 3.85 -42.11
CA MET A 360 16.05 2.87 -41.62
C MET A 360 15.06 3.58 -40.69
N ASP A 361 13.78 3.53 -41.02
CA ASP A 361 12.73 4.19 -40.25
C ASP A 361 12.25 3.35 -39.04
N GLY A 362 11.46 3.99 -38.14
CA GLY A 362 10.96 3.33 -36.93
C GLY A 362 10.04 2.14 -37.21
N LEU A 363 9.32 2.12 -38.36
CA LEU A 363 8.46 1.02 -38.72
C LEU A 363 9.29 -0.24 -39.08
N GLU A 364 10.41 -0.08 -39.76
CA GLU A 364 11.33 -1.18 -40.08
C GLU A 364 11.95 -1.77 -38.81
N VAL A 365 12.33 -0.91 -37.83
CA VAL A 365 12.80 -1.38 -36.50
C VAL A 365 11.71 -2.17 -35.78
N CYS A 366 10.47 -1.73 -35.82
CA CYS A 366 9.34 -2.44 -35.22
C CYS A 366 9.07 -3.81 -35.86
N ARG A 367 9.27 -3.92 -37.19
CA ARG A 367 9.20 -5.21 -37.90
C ARG A 367 10.30 -6.18 -37.46
N ILE A 368 11.52 -5.70 -37.23
CA ILE A 368 12.60 -6.51 -36.66
C ILE A 368 12.22 -7.03 -35.27
N ILE A 369 11.76 -6.16 -34.37
CA ILE A 369 11.38 -6.57 -33.05
C ILE A 369 10.27 -7.64 -33.09
N LYS A 370 9.31 -7.49 -34.02
CA LYS A 370 8.19 -8.44 -34.13
C LYS A 370 8.61 -9.80 -34.67
N ASN A 371 9.63 -9.84 -35.56
CA ASN A 371 10.09 -11.06 -36.18
C ASN A 371 11.12 -11.83 -35.35
N GLU A 372 11.75 -11.19 -34.37
CA GLU A 372 12.77 -11.79 -33.50
C GLU A 372 12.15 -12.20 -32.17
N PRO A 373 11.96 -13.51 -31.87
CA PRO A 373 11.36 -13.99 -30.62
C PRO A 373 12.10 -13.51 -29.36
N GLU A 374 13.41 -13.31 -29.45
CA GLU A 374 14.23 -12.83 -28.32
C GLU A 374 13.97 -11.37 -27.96
N LEU A 375 13.32 -10.59 -28.82
CA LEU A 375 12.96 -9.20 -28.64
C LEU A 375 11.47 -9.02 -28.28
N SER A 376 10.71 -10.11 -28.13
CA SER A 376 9.26 -10.07 -27.86
C SER A 376 8.87 -9.32 -26.58
N ASP A 377 9.77 -9.27 -25.61
CA ASP A 377 9.55 -8.61 -24.33
C ASP A 377 9.91 -7.11 -24.34
N VAL A 378 10.57 -6.61 -25.40
CA VAL A 378 10.92 -5.20 -25.52
C VAL A 378 9.67 -4.35 -25.64
N LYS A 379 9.48 -3.44 -24.71
CA LYS A 379 8.40 -2.45 -24.78
C LYS A 379 8.80 -1.31 -25.71
N VAL A 380 7.84 -0.79 -26.46
CA VAL A 380 8.12 0.30 -27.41
C VAL A 380 7.20 1.49 -27.17
N ILE A 381 7.81 2.67 -27.07
CA ILE A 381 7.15 3.97 -27.19
C ILE A 381 7.59 4.58 -28.52
N ILE A 382 6.61 4.86 -29.38
CA ILE A 382 6.86 5.51 -30.67
C ILE A 382 6.75 7.01 -30.48
N THR A 383 7.72 7.77 -30.96
CA THR A 383 7.66 9.21 -31.00
C THR A 383 7.53 9.69 -32.47
N THR A 384 6.71 10.69 -32.73
CA THR A 384 6.55 11.20 -34.10
C THR A 384 6.16 12.66 -34.11
N GLY A 385 6.73 13.43 -35.02
CA GLY A 385 6.34 14.82 -35.28
C GLY A 385 5.22 14.93 -36.35
N TYR A 386 4.90 13.86 -37.05
CA TYR A 386 3.95 13.86 -38.15
C TYR A 386 2.94 12.71 -38.00
N PRO A 387 1.63 12.99 -38.07
CA PRO A 387 0.60 11.97 -37.98
C PRO A 387 0.42 11.24 -39.35
N ASP A 388 1.38 10.39 -39.70
CA ASP A 388 1.20 9.50 -40.86
C ASP A 388 0.30 8.32 -40.47
N ARG A 389 -0.98 8.43 -40.83
CA ARG A 389 -2.01 7.44 -40.47
C ARG A 389 -1.66 6.03 -40.99
N ALA A 390 -1.11 5.94 -42.22
CA ALA A 390 -0.81 4.64 -42.80
C ALA A 390 0.26 3.90 -42.03
N LYS A 391 1.35 4.58 -41.63
CA LYS A 391 2.42 4.00 -40.81
C LYS A 391 1.93 3.67 -39.40
N LEU A 392 1.13 4.55 -38.76
CA LEU A 392 0.58 4.34 -37.44
C LEU A 392 -0.39 3.13 -37.39
N ASP A 393 -1.23 2.97 -38.42
CA ASP A 393 -2.13 1.84 -38.56
C ASP A 393 -1.35 0.51 -38.74
N GLU A 394 -0.25 0.54 -39.46
CA GLU A 394 0.61 -0.64 -39.62
C GLU A 394 1.32 -0.99 -38.32
N MET A 395 1.85 -0.02 -37.57
CA MET A 395 2.42 -0.22 -36.24
C MET A 395 1.42 -0.83 -35.25
N ALA A 396 0.18 -0.33 -35.27
CA ALA A 396 -0.90 -0.87 -34.45
C ALA A 396 -1.22 -2.32 -34.80
N ARG A 397 -1.19 -2.71 -36.09
CA ARG A 397 -1.33 -4.13 -36.54
C ARG A 397 -0.19 -5.01 -36.06
N LEU A 398 1.02 -4.46 -35.95
CA LEU A 398 2.19 -5.15 -35.37
C LEU A 398 2.12 -5.28 -33.85
N GLY A 399 1.18 -4.57 -33.19
CA GLY A 399 0.97 -4.59 -31.73
C GLY A 399 1.60 -3.41 -31.00
N PHE A 400 2.15 -2.41 -31.68
CA PHE A 400 2.77 -1.22 -31.09
C PHE A 400 1.77 -0.06 -31.06
N THR A 401 1.12 0.18 -29.93
CA THR A 401 0.05 1.16 -29.77
C THR A 401 0.44 2.38 -28.93
N ASN A 402 1.59 2.37 -28.26
CA ASN A 402 2.05 3.49 -27.44
C ASN A 402 2.71 4.56 -28.32
N VAL A 403 1.96 5.54 -28.76
CA VAL A 403 2.43 6.65 -29.61
C VAL A 403 2.39 7.96 -28.86
N ILE A 404 3.45 8.76 -28.96
CA ILE A 404 3.56 10.09 -28.37
C ILE A 404 3.92 11.07 -29.49
N PHE A 405 3.13 12.13 -29.64
CA PHE A 405 3.38 13.14 -30.67
C PHE A 405 4.37 14.20 -30.19
N LYS A 406 5.28 14.60 -31.06
CA LYS A 406 6.17 15.75 -30.87
C LYS A 406 5.42 17.06 -31.20
N PRO A 407 5.57 18.15 -30.42
CA PRO A 407 6.37 18.27 -29.21
C PRO A 407 5.70 17.59 -28.02
N PHE A 408 6.42 16.75 -27.29
CA PHE A 408 5.88 16.01 -26.18
C PHE A 408 6.06 16.72 -24.83
N ASN A 409 5.13 16.46 -23.92
CA ASN A 409 5.23 16.86 -22.52
C ASN A 409 6.17 15.88 -21.78
N LEU A 410 7.36 16.34 -21.40
CA LEU A 410 8.38 15.48 -20.75
C LEU A 410 7.87 14.81 -19.45
N PRO A 411 7.20 15.50 -18.52
CA PRO A 411 6.59 14.86 -17.35
C PRO A 411 5.60 13.74 -17.70
N GLU A 412 4.83 13.91 -18.76
CA GLU A 412 3.87 12.90 -19.22
C GLU A 412 4.58 11.71 -19.87
N LEU A 413 5.63 11.98 -20.66
CA LEU A 413 6.47 10.93 -21.24
C LEU A 413 7.14 10.11 -20.13
N VAL A 414 7.74 10.73 -19.12
CA VAL A 414 8.35 10.05 -17.98
C VAL A 414 7.32 9.19 -17.25
N LYS A 415 6.09 9.69 -16.99
CA LYS A 415 5.00 8.88 -16.41
C LYS A 415 4.62 7.70 -17.29
N ASN A 416 4.59 7.87 -18.61
CA ASN A 416 4.33 6.77 -19.55
C ASN A 416 5.43 5.71 -19.51
N VAL A 417 6.69 6.13 -19.50
CA VAL A 417 7.84 5.23 -19.33
C VAL A 417 7.69 4.41 -18.06
N GLU A 418 7.38 5.06 -16.94
CA GLU A 418 7.17 4.41 -15.64
C GLU A 418 6.02 3.41 -15.67
N ARG A 419 4.88 3.81 -16.23
CA ARG A 419 3.71 2.94 -16.38
C ARG A 419 4.04 1.70 -17.21
N ILE A 420 4.68 1.88 -18.34
CA ILE A 420 5.04 0.78 -19.26
C ILE A 420 6.06 -0.17 -18.62
N LEU A 421 7.05 0.37 -17.91
CA LEU A 421 8.04 -0.43 -17.16
C LEU A 421 7.43 -1.09 -15.91
N ALA A 422 6.31 -0.61 -15.37
CA ALA A 422 5.62 -1.19 -14.21
C ALA A 422 4.61 -2.30 -14.58
N THR A 423 4.10 -2.32 -15.82
CA THR A 423 3.03 -3.23 -16.29
C THR A 423 3.54 -4.55 -16.90
N GLY A 424 4.64 -5.06 -16.45
CA GLY A 424 5.14 -6.31 -16.95
C GLY A 424 5.43 -7.34 -15.93
#